data_da4dd55715d5092eecdb110cbbfb21fc
#
_entry.id   da4dd55715d5092eecdb110cbbfb21fc
#
_cell.length_a   1.000
_cell.length_b   1.000
_cell.length_c   1.000
_cell.angle_alpha   90.00
_cell.angle_beta   90.00
_cell.angle_gamma   90.00
#
_symmetry.space_group_name_H-M   'P 1'
#
loop_
_entity.id
_entity.type
_entity.pdbx_description
1 polymer ?
#
loop_
_entity_poly.entity_id
_entity_poly.type
_entity_poly.pdbx_seq_one_letter_code
_entity_poly.pdbx_strand_id
1 'polypeptide(L)'
;MKLMPVTAKKPIGRATKLPILLGTALIMGISLGSQAGAQSNDAEKLIKGMADYVTGQKTLSITYDSDIEVITSKLQKIQFTSSGQVQLSRPDKLRATRTGGYRDVEIVFDGKMLTVNNKDGKDYAQIEVAGTTEELIDVLRENHGVVAPGADLLLTNVFNVMMNDVVEAAVIGKGVIDGVECDHLAFRNMETDWQIWIESGANPIPRKYVITSKGIAEAPQYTLRIKEWKTDVAPDAFTFKADPSFKKIALGEMSDIDEVPQGTTKAGEKK
;
A
#
# COMPACT_ATOMS: atom_id res chain seq x y z
N MET A 1 -44.38 35.30 11.52
CA MET A 1 -44.87 34.32 12.50
C MET A 1 -43.86 34.35 13.67
N LYS A 2 -44.28 34.99 14.79
CA LYS A 2 -43.45 35.26 15.96
C LYS A 2 -43.43 34.04 16.88
N LEU A 3 -42.29 33.53 17.24
CA LEU A 3 -42.11 32.48 18.28
C LEU A 3 -41.82 33.18 19.61
N MET A 4 -42.66 32.88 20.59
CA MET A 4 -42.55 33.31 21.99
C MET A 4 -41.56 32.45 22.77
N PRO A 5 -40.87 32.96 23.80
CA PRO A 5 -39.97 32.22 24.64
C PRO A 5 -40.70 31.51 25.78
N VAL A 6 -40.29 30.26 26.05
CA VAL A 6 -40.74 29.47 27.20
C VAL A 6 -39.85 29.75 28.40
N THR A 7 -40.44 30.27 29.46
CA THR A 7 -39.80 30.50 30.77
C THR A 7 -39.70 29.20 31.56
N ALA A 8 -38.49 28.80 32.00
CA ALA A 8 -38.27 27.68 32.89
C ALA A 8 -38.31 28.12 34.35
N LYS A 9 -39.16 27.42 35.11
CA LYS A 9 -39.34 27.55 36.59
C LYS A 9 -38.24 26.81 37.34
N LYS A 10 -37.62 27.47 38.31
CA LYS A 10 -36.64 26.94 39.26
C LYS A 10 -37.32 26.19 40.39
N PRO A 11 -36.91 25.02 40.84
CA PRO A 11 -37.27 24.48 42.16
C PRO A 11 -36.23 24.79 43.23
N ILE A 12 -36.75 25.24 44.35
CA ILE A 12 -36.05 25.41 45.65
C ILE A 12 -36.04 24.02 46.31
N GLY A 13 -34.85 23.55 46.77
CA GLY A 13 -34.75 22.29 47.49
C GLY A 13 -33.55 22.16 48.38
N ARG A 14 -33.76 22.39 49.63
CA ARG A 14 -33.18 21.84 50.88
C ARG A 14 -31.71 21.35 50.86
N ALA A 15 -30.90 22.03 51.65
CA ALA A 15 -29.61 21.60 52.19
C ALA A 15 -29.75 20.45 53.16
N THR A 16 -29.12 19.31 52.89
CA THR A 16 -28.80 18.27 53.87
C THR A 16 -27.29 18.17 54.01
N LYS A 17 -26.82 18.41 55.22
CA LYS A 17 -25.42 18.25 55.65
C LYS A 17 -25.06 16.77 55.68
N LEU A 18 -24.01 16.36 54.97
CA LEU A 18 -23.40 15.04 55.07
C LEU A 18 -21.95 15.20 55.62
N PRO A 19 -21.46 14.29 56.47
CA PRO A 19 -20.18 14.44 57.17
C PRO A 19 -19.00 14.13 56.23
N ILE A 20 -17.93 14.87 56.43
CA ILE A 20 -16.61 14.70 55.80
C ILE A 20 -15.96 13.42 56.33
N LEU A 21 -15.87 12.39 55.49
CA LEU A 21 -15.00 11.25 55.72
C LEU A 21 -13.67 11.55 54.99
N LEU A 22 -12.60 11.73 55.76
CA LEU A 22 -11.23 11.75 55.25
C LEU A 22 -10.90 10.36 54.69
N GLY A 23 -11.01 10.19 53.37
CA GLY A 23 -10.46 9.04 52.67
C GLY A 23 -9.09 9.39 52.15
N THR A 24 -8.05 8.73 52.67
CA THR A 24 -6.68 8.75 52.15
C THR A 24 -6.69 8.22 50.72
N ALA A 25 -6.58 9.10 49.71
CA ALA A 25 -6.38 8.74 48.36
C ALA A 25 -4.94 8.22 48.15
N LEU A 26 -4.81 6.90 48.07
CA LEU A 26 -3.59 6.24 47.60
C LEU A 26 -3.45 6.55 46.09
N ILE A 27 -2.56 7.50 45.78
CA ILE A 27 -2.20 7.81 44.39
C ILE A 27 -1.37 6.63 43.89
N MET A 28 -2.03 5.64 43.24
CA MET A 28 -1.35 4.69 42.35
C MET A 28 -0.92 5.46 41.10
N GLY A 29 0.36 5.84 41.07
CA GLY A 29 1.00 6.31 39.86
C GLY A 29 1.01 5.21 38.81
N ILE A 30 0.07 5.25 37.88
CA ILE A 30 0.08 4.39 36.68
C ILE A 30 1.17 4.93 35.77
N SER A 31 2.28 4.20 35.67
CA SER A 31 3.36 4.45 34.72
C SER A 31 2.86 4.14 33.30
N LEU A 32 2.36 5.15 32.62
CA LEU A 32 1.94 5.09 31.20
C LEU A 32 3.10 5.01 30.20
N GLY A 33 4.34 4.94 30.67
CA GLY A 33 5.53 4.99 29.80
C GLY A 33 5.96 3.66 29.16
N SER A 34 5.44 2.50 29.61
CA SER A 34 5.97 1.20 29.16
C SER A 34 5.20 0.56 27.97
N GLN A 35 4.02 1.02 27.64
CA GLN A 35 3.20 0.36 26.62
C GLN A 35 3.60 0.76 25.18
N ALA A 36 4.00 1.99 24.92
CA ALA A 36 4.35 2.46 23.57
C ALA A 36 5.61 1.75 23.02
N GLY A 37 6.63 1.55 23.84
CA GLY A 37 7.86 0.86 23.42
C GLY A 37 7.65 -0.64 23.15
N ALA A 38 6.76 -1.30 23.88
CA ALA A 38 6.44 -2.71 23.67
C ALA A 38 5.65 -2.91 22.37
N GLN A 39 4.71 -2.04 22.04
CA GLN A 39 3.93 -2.10 20.80
C GLN A 39 4.78 -1.86 19.56
N SER A 40 5.76 -0.96 19.59
CA SER A 40 6.70 -0.74 18.50
C SER A 40 7.53 -1.99 18.22
N ASN A 41 8.11 -2.61 19.24
CA ASN A 41 8.90 -3.82 19.10
C ASN A 41 8.09 -5.01 18.55
N ASP A 42 6.81 -5.12 18.90
CA ASP A 42 5.95 -6.20 18.41
C ASP A 42 5.53 -5.96 16.95
N ALA A 43 5.27 -4.71 16.55
CA ALA A 43 5.02 -4.37 15.16
C ALA A 43 6.26 -4.65 14.28
N GLU A 44 7.46 -4.30 14.74
CA GLU A 44 8.72 -4.61 14.05
C GLU A 44 8.95 -6.12 13.89
N LYS A 45 8.64 -6.92 14.90
CA LYS A 45 8.76 -8.38 14.80
C LYS A 45 7.81 -8.98 13.76
N LEU A 46 6.56 -8.49 13.73
CA LEU A 46 5.55 -8.98 12.80
C LEU A 46 5.90 -8.61 11.35
N ILE A 47 6.30 -7.35 11.11
CA ILE A 47 6.71 -6.92 9.77
C ILE A 47 7.99 -7.63 9.32
N LYS A 48 8.94 -7.89 10.24
CA LYS A 48 10.13 -8.66 9.95
C LYS A 48 9.81 -10.11 9.59
N GLY A 49 8.93 -10.75 10.34
CA GLY A 49 8.48 -12.11 10.06
C GLY A 49 7.84 -12.23 8.66
N MET A 50 7.00 -11.26 8.28
CA MET A 50 6.44 -11.17 6.94
C MET A 50 7.54 -10.97 5.88
N ALA A 51 8.45 -10.04 6.10
CA ALA A 51 9.54 -9.76 5.16
C ALA A 51 10.44 -11.00 4.96
N ASP A 52 10.81 -11.69 6.04
CA ASP A 52 11.60 -12.91 5.98
C ASP A 52 10.86 -14.03 5.22
N TYR A 53 9.55 -14.17 5.43
CA TYR A 53 8.72 -15.13 4.69
C TYR A 53 8.66 -14.81 3.20
N VAL A 54 8.39 -13.57 2.83
CA VAL A 54 8.28 -13.12 1.42
C VAL A 54 9.62 -13.24 0.69
N THR A 55 10.71 -12.82 1.32
CA THR A 55 12.05 -12.90 0.71
C THR A 55 12.58 -14.32 0.61
N GLY A 56 12.13 -15.22 1.48
CA GLY A 56 12.45 -16.65 1.42
C GLY A 56 11.84 -17.38 0.22
N GLN A 57 10.84 -16.79 -0.46
CA GLN A 57 10.22 -17.39 -1.63
C GLN A 57 11.08 -17.16 -2.88
N LYS A 58 11.51 -18.24 -3.53
CA LYS A 58 12.24 -18.16 -4.82
C LYS A 58 11.34 -17.76 -5.96
N THR A 59 10.11 -18.23 -5.94
CA THR A 59 9.08 -17.94 -6.93
C THR A 59 7.80 -17.51 -6.25
N LEU A 60 7.08 -16.58 -6.86
CA LEU A 60 5.78 -16.07 -6.39
C LEU A 60 4.84 -15.87 -7.57
N SER A 61 3.58 -16.21 -7.37
CA SER A 61 2.46 -15.81 -8.23
C SER A 61 1.36 -15.22 -7.36
N ILE A 62 1.09 -13.95 -7.57
CA ILE A 62 0.18 -13.14 -6.75
C ILE A 62 -0.90 -12.58 -7.66
N THR A 63 -2.18 -12.75 -7.32
CA THR A 63 -3.26 -11.95 -7.89
C THR A 63 -3.68 -10.88 -6.90
N TYR A 64 -4.00 -9.70 -7.39
CA TYR A 64 -4.31 -8.56 -6.56
C TYR A 64 -5.39 -7.67 -7.16
N ASP A 65 -6.05 -6.91 -6.28
CA ASP A 65 -6.80 -5.70 -6.63
C ASP A 65 -6.08 -4.49 -6.05
N SER A 66 -6.09 -3.38 -6.78
CA SER A 66 -5.57 -2.09 -6.31
C SER A 66 -6.56 -0.97 -6.51
N ASP A 67 -6.56 -0.03 -5.57
CA ASP A 67 -7.30 1.22 -5.66
C ASP A 67 -6.32 2.38 -5.49
N ILE A 68 -6.35 3.33 -6.41
CA ILE A 68 -5.60 4.57 -6.32
C ILE A 68 -6.53 5.76 -6.25
N GLU A 69 -6.39 6.59 -5.22
CA GLU A 69 -7.10 7.84 -5.09
C GLU A 69 -6.30 8.98 -5.71
N VAL A 70 -6.98 9.82 -6.47
CA VAL A 70 -6.44 11.04 -7.04
C VAL A 70 -7.28 12.24 -6.64
N ILE A 71 -6.63 13.40 -6.50
CA ILE A 71 -7.30 14.65 -6.14
C ILE A 71 -7.38 15.54 -7.38
N THR A 72 -8.60 15.88 -7.77
CA THR A 72 -8.83 16.79 -8.90
C THR A 72 -8.47 18.24 -8.54
N SER A 73 -8.38 19.10 -9.54
CA SER A 73 -8.16 20.55 -9.35
C SER A 73 -9.25 21.25 -8.51
N LYS A 74 -10.41 20.60 -8.35
CA LYS A 74 -11.52 21.06 -7.50
C LYS A 74 -11.53 20.39 -6.12
N LEU A 75 -10.44 19.74 -5.72
CA LEU A 75 -10.30 18.99 -4.46
C LEU A 75 -11.29 17.82 -4.32
N GLN A 76 -11.82 17.33 -5.42
CA GLN A 76 -12.63 16.10 -5.39
C GLN A 76 -11.70 14.89 -5.40
N LYS A 77 -11.92 13.97 -4.47
CA LYS A 77 -11.24 12.68 -4.44
C LYS A 77 -11.96 11.71 -5.39
N ILE A 78 -11.20 11.14 -6.33
CA ILE A 78 -11.68 10.11 -7.28
C ILE A 78 -10.82 8.87 -7.08
N GLN A 79 -11.43 7.70 -7.13
CA GLN A 79 -10.75 6.41 -7.02
C GLN A 79 -10.77 5.68 -8.36
N PHE A 80 -9.60 5.16 -8.76
CA PHE A 80 -9.46 4.23 -9.88
C PHE A 80 -9.11 2.86 -9.34
N THR A 81 -9.75 1.84 -9.90
CA THR A 81 -9.60 0.45 -9.47
C THR A 81 -9.00 -0.38 -10.58
N SER A 82 -8.06 -1.24 -10.24
CA SER A 82 -7.42 -2.18 -11.15
C SER A 82 -7.30 -3.56 -10.49
N SER A 83 -7.23 -4.59 -11.32
CA SER A 83 -6.85 -5.93 -10.90
C SER A 83 -5.60 -6.36 -11.67
N GLY A 84 -4.80 -7.24 -11.09
CA GLY A 84 -3.59 -7.67 -11.74
C GLY A 84 -3.02 -8.98 -11.20
N GLN A 85 -1.94 -9.38 -11.84
CA GLN A 85 -1.14 -10.51 -11.42
C GLN A 85 0.34 -10.13 -11.45
N VAL A 86 1.08 -10.58 -10.46
CA VAL A 86 2.55 -10.53 -10.46
C VAL A 86 3.07 -11.95 -10.36
N GLN A 87 3.99 -12.30 -11.26
CA GLN A 87 4.79 -13.52 -11.21
C GLN A 87 6.26 -13.12 -11.09
N LEU A 88 6.95 -13.72 -10.15
CA LEU A 88 8.34 -13.43 -9.83
C LEU A 88 9.12 -14.75 -9.78
N SER A 89 10.31 -14.75 -10.37
CA SER A 89 11.32 -15.78 -10.14
C SER A 89 12.64 -15.08 -9.86
N ARG A 90 13.03 -15.13 -8.61
CA ARG A 90 14.27 -14.47 -8.16
C ARG A 90 15.52 -15.14 -8.75
N PRO A 91 16.54 -14.39 -9.09
CA PRO A 91 16.70 -12.96 -8.79
C PRO A 91 16.22 -12.02 -9.90
N ASP A 92 15.90 -12.48 -11.10
CA ASP A 92 15.96 -11.68 -12.32
C ASP A 92 14.77 -11.83 -13.28
N LYS A 93 13.65 -12.41 -12.85
CA LYS A 93 12.49 -12.56 -13.72
C LYS A 93 11.22 -12.04 -13.08
N LEU A 94 10.51 -11.21 -13.83
CA LEU A 94 9.26 -10.60 -13.42
C LEU A 94 8.26 -10.59 -14.57
N ARG A 95 7.01 -10.93 -14.29
CA ARG A 95 5.87 -10.60 -15.13
C ARG A 95 4.82 -9.95 -14.27
N ALA A 96 4.35 -8.79 -14.67
CA ALA A 96 3.28 -8.09 -14.01
C ALA A 96 2.23 -7.69 -15.03
N THR A 97 0.97 -7.89 -14.68
CA THR A 97 -0.17 -7.41 -15.47
C THR A 97 -1.02 -6.50 -14.61
N ARG A 98 -1.58 -5.47 -15.21
CA ARG A 98 -2.60 -4.63 -14.65
C ARG A 98 -3.71 -4.44 -15.65
N THR A 99 -4.91 -4.81 -15.26
CA THR A 99 -6.15 -4.60 -16.02
C THR A 99 -7.02 -3.62 -15.22
N GLY A 100 -7.34 -2.51 -15.80
CA GLY A 100 -8.20 -1.49 -15.19
C GLY A 100 -9.22 -0.97 -16.17
N GLY A 101 -10.18 -0.19 -15.70
CA GLY A 101 -11.16 0.46 -16.58
C GLY A 101 -10.54 1.48 -17.54
N TYR A 102 -9.26 1.81 -17.33
CA TYR A 102 -8.54 2.80 -18.12
C TYR A 102 -7.51 2.20 -19.07
N ARG A 103 -6.66 1.27 -18.59
CA ARG A 103 -5.59 0.65 -19.43
C ARG A 103 -5.24 -0.75 -18.96
N ASP A 104 -4.98 -1.60 -19.95
CA ASP A 104 -4.41 -2.94 -19.76
C ASP A 104 -2.94 -2.91 -20.14
N VAL A 105 -2.08 -3.10 -19.15
CA VAL A 105 -0.62 -3.08 -19.32
C VAL A 105 -0.02 -4.37 -18.81
N GLU A 106 0.99 -4.85 -19.51
CA GLU A 106 1.79 -5.99 -19.10
C GLU A 106 3.27 -5.64 -19.16
N ILE A 107 3.99 -6.02 -18.12
CA ILE A 107 5.44 -5.89 -18.02
C ILE A 107 6.03 -7.30 -17.95
N VAL A 108 7.03 -7.57 -18.78
CA VAL A 108 7.78 -8.83 -18.77
C VAL A 108 9.26 -8.53 -18.73
N PHE A 109 9.96 -9.12 -17.77
CA PHE A 109 11.40 -9.03 -17.62
C PHE A 109 11.99 -10.43 -17.50
N ASP A 110 12.98 -10.73 -18.32
CA ASP A 110 13.63 -12.05 -18.41
C ASP A 110 15.07 -12.07 -17.85
N GLY A 111 15.49 -10.97 -17.20
CA GLY A 111 16.82 -10.76 -16.66
C GLY A 111 17.76 -9.98 -17.61
N LYS A 112 17.31 -9.67 -18.83
CA LYS A 112 18.08 -8.93 -19.85
C LYS A 112 17.24 -7.91 -20.59
N MET A 113 16.00 -8.28 -20.89
CA MET A 113 15.08 -7.48 -21.68
C MET A 113 13.83 -7.16 -20.85
N LEU A 114 13.57 -5.88 -20.72
CA LEU A 114 12.28 -5.39 -20.25
C LEU A 114 11.37 -5.16 -21.44
N THR A 115 10.19 -5.76 -21.41
CA THR A 115 9.11 -5.49 -22.35
C THR A 115 7.95 -4.84 -21.61
N VAL A 116 7.47 -3.71 -22.12
CA VAL A 116 6.22 -3.07 -21.72
C VAL A 116 5.23 -3.22 -22.86
N ASN A 117 4.09 -3.83 -22.60
CA ASN A 117 3.06 -4.14 -23.57
C ASN A 117 1.76 -3.42 -23.21
N ASN A 118 1.38 -2.44 -24.02
CA ASN A 118 0.12 -1.70 -23.92
C ASN A 118 -0.93 -2.39 -24.80
N LYS A 119 -1.76 -3.21 -24.17
CA LYS A 119 -2.74 -4.04 -24.91
C LYS A 119 -3.81 -3.21 -25.60
N ASP A 120 -4.25 -2.12 -24.99
CA ASP A 120 -5.27 -1.23 -25.57
C ASP A 120 -4.70 -0.39 -26.72
N GLY A 121 -3.46 0.08 -26.60
CA GLY A 121 -2.76 0.83 -27.65
C GLY A 121 -2.29 -0.06 -28.79
N LYS A 122 -2.27 -1.39 -28.61
CA LYS A 122 -1.71 -2.36 -29.53
C LYS A 122 -0.27 -2.04 -29.91
N ASP A 123 0.50 -1.65 -28.90
CA ASP A 123 1.92 -1.36 -29.03
C ASP A 123 2.72 -1.96 -27.88
N TYR A 124 4.01 -2.15 -28.12
CA TYR A 124 4.94 -2.61 -27.10
C TYR A 124 6.30 -1.96 -27.27
N ALA A 125 7.00 -1.81 -26.16
CA ALA A 125 8.38 -1.34 -26.14
C ALA A 125 9.29 -2.37 -25.49
N GLN A 126 10.55 -2.40 -25.92
CA GLN A 126 11.58 -3.25 -25.35
C GLN A 126 12.85 -2.44 -25.12
N ILE A 127 13.40 -2.55 -23.93
CA ILE A 127 14.70 -1.97 -23.58
C ILE A 127 15.57 -3.04 -22.91
N GLU A 128 16.88 -2.96 -23.17
CA GLU A 128 17.85 -3.80 -22.46
C GLU A 128 18.05 -3.25 -21.05
N VAL A 129 17.78 -4.11 -20.07
CA VAL A 129 18.04 -3.87 -18.66
C VAL A 129 18.63 -5.16 -18.13
N ALA A 130 19.94 -5.22 -18.02
CA ALA A 130 20.59 -6.39 -17.43
C ALA A 130 20.62 -6.28 -15.92
N GLY A 131 20.33 -7.38 -15.23
CA GLY A 131 20.44 -7.43 -13.78
C GLY A 131 19.28 -8.11 -13.07
N THR A 132 19.08 -7.75 -11.83
CA THR A 132 18.06 -8.30 -10.94
C THR A 132 16.71 -7.56 -11.07
N THR A 133 15.68 -8.11 -10.44
CA THR A 133 14.38 -7.43 -10.32
C THR A 133 14.48 -6.13 -9.52
N GLU A 134 15.37 -6.05 -8.54
CA GLU A 134 15.63 -4.82 -7.80
C GLU A 134 16.19 -3.72 -8.71
N GLU A 135 17.25 -4.04 -9.47
CA GLU A 135 17.85 -3.09 -10.42
C GLU A 135 16.83 -2.66 -11.48
N LEU A 136 15.96 -3.55 -11.94
CA LEU A 136 14.86 -3.18 -12.82
C LEU A 136 13.92 -2.15 -12.15
N ILE A 137 13.50 -2.39 -10.90
CA ILE A 137 12.60 -1.49 -10.18
C ILE A 137 13.26 -0.12 -10.00
N ASP A 138 14.56 -0.08 -9.67
CA ASP A 138 15.31 1.15 -9.52
C ASP A 138 15.41 1.91 -10.86
N VAL A 139 15.74 1.24 -11.96
CA VAL A 139 15.75 1.84 -13.31
C VAL A 139 14.39 2.42 -13.69
N LEU A 140 13.31 1.70 -13.41
CA LEU A 140 11.95 2.19 -13.70
C LEU A 140 11.60 3.43 -12.87
N ARG A 141 11.98 3.48 -11.59
CA ARG A 141 11.74 4.63 -10.72
C ARG A 141 12.59 5.84 -11.09
N GLU A 142 13.89 5.65 -11.24
CA GLU A 142 14.86 6.74 -11.44
C GLU A 142 14.85 7.31 -12.85
N ASN A 143 14.78 6.43 -13.85
CA ASN A 143 14.93 6.84 -15.25
C ASN A 143 13.60 7.06 -15.96
N HIS A 144 12.52 6.43 -15.49
CA HIS A 144 11.22 6.48 -16.16
C HIS A 144 10.09 7.03 -15.28
N GLY A 145 10.40 7.42 -14.04
CA GLY A 145 9.42 8.01 -13.12
C GLY A 145 8.25 7.10 -12.77
N VAL A 146 8.42 5.77 -12.90
CA VAL A 146 7.36 4.82 -12.60
C VAL A 146 7.14 4.75 -11.11
N VAL A 147 5.97 5.18 -10.66
CA VAL A 147 5.52 4.98 -9.29
C VAL A 147 4.80 3.65 -9.23
N ALA A 148 5.43 2.66 -8.57
CA ALA A 148 4.85 1.34 -8.38
C ALA A 148 4.62 1.08 -6.88
N PRO A 149 3.52 1.58 -6.29
CA PRO A 149 3.23 1.37 -4.88
C PRO A 149 3.07 -0.12 -4.60
N GLY A 150 3.67 -0.59 -3.50
CA GLY A 150 3.65 -2.01 -3.15
C GLY A 150 4.69 -2.88 -3.85
N ALA A 151 5.45 -2.37 -4.85
CA ALA A 151 6.58 -3.09 -5.44
C ALA A 151 7.68 -3.40 -4.41
N ASP A 152 7.73 -2.65 -3.32
CA ASP A 152 8.64 -2.90 -2.19
C ASP A 152 8.49 -4.32 -1.61
N LEU A 153 7.31 -4.92 -1.70
CA LEU A 153 7.03 -6.31 -1.29
C LEU A 153 7.73 -7.35 -2.19
N LEU A 154 8.23 -6.96 -3.36
CA LEU A 154 8.92 -7.84 -4.31
C LEU A 154 10.44 -7.86 -4.10
N LEU A 155 11.00 -6.90 -3.36
CA LEU A 155 12.42 -6.73 -3.12
C LEU A 155 12.99 -7.85 -2.22
N THR A 156 14.31 -8.02 -2.21
CA THR A 156 15.00 -8.96 -1.29
C THR A 156 15.28 -8.32 0.08
N ASN A 157 15.22 -7.00 0.18
CA ASN A 157 15.44 -6.22 1.40
C ASN A 157 14.17 -5.56 1.93
N VAL A 158 13.01 -6.22 1.73
CA VAL A 158 11.64 -5.73 2.09
C VAL A 158 11.61 -5.03 3.45
N PHE A 159 12.15 -5.68 4.50
CA PHE A 159 12.13 -5.12 5.85
C PHE A 159 12.82 -3.75 5.91
N ASN A 160 14.04 -3.64 5.36
CA ASN A 160 14.81 -2.40 5.43
C ASN A 160 14.13 -1.27 4.64
N VAL A 161 13.58 -1.59 3.46
CA VAL A 161 12.90 -0.60 2.62
C VAL A 161 11.60 -0.12 3.28
N MET A 162 10.78 -1.03 3.79
CA MET A 162 9.51 -0.65 4.44
C MET A 162 9.72 0.09 5.76
N MET A 163 10.77 -0.25 6.52
CA MET A 163 11.08 0.39 7.81
C MET A 163 11.94 1.64 7.69
N ASN A 164 12.39 1.99 6.47
CA ASN A 164 13.15 3.21 6.25
C ASN A 164 12.29 4.44 6.63
N ASP A 165 12.90 5.35 7.41
CA ASP A 165 12.28 6.60 7.89
C ASP A 165 10.97 6.42 8.70
N VAL A 166 10.69 5.21 9.20
CA VAL A 166 9.57 4.98 10.13
C VAL A 166 9.88 5.62 11.47
N VAL A 167 9.01 6.53 11.90
CA VAL A 167 9.11 7.26 13.16
C VAL A 167 8.17 6.73 14.24
N GLU A 168 7.12 6.02 13.85
CA GLU A 168 6.16 5.41 14.75
C GLU A 168 5.65 4.09 14.16
N ALA A 169 5.57 3.06 14.98
CA ALA A 169 5.04 1.74 14.63
C ALA A 169 4.10 1.24 15.73
N ALA A 170 2.98 0.64 15.34
CA ALA A 170 1.99 0.14 16.28
C ALA A 170 1.30 -1.15 15.80
N VAL A 171 1.05 -2.07 16.71
CA VAL A 171 0.08 -3.15 16.53
C VAL A 171 -1.30 -2.60 16.86
N ILE A 172 -2.18 -2.52 15.88
CA ILE A 172 -3.55 -2.01 16.05
C ILE A 172 -4.46 -3.08 16.64
N GLY A 173 -4.22 -4.35 16.24
CA GLY A 173 -5.01 -5.49 16.71
C GLY A 173 -5.17 -6.55 15.64
N LYS A 174 -6.31 -7.22 15.64
CA LYS A 174 -6.68 -8.22 14.64
C LYS A 174 -7.67 -7.62 13.65
N GLY A 175 -7.60 -8.10 12.40
CA GLY A 175 -8.56 -7.80 11.35
C GLY A 175 -8.87 -9.04 10.52
N VAL A 176 -9.87 -8.97 9.66
CA VAL A 176 -10.23 -10.06 8.75
C VAL A 176 -10.24 -9.53 7.32
N ILE A 177 -9.44 -10.12 6.45
CA ILE A 177 -9.37 -9.78 5.02
C ILE A 177 -9.78 -11.02 4.21
N ASP A 178 -10.88 -10.90 3.46
CA ASP A 178 -11.45 -11.99 2.66
C ASP A 178 -11.63 -13.32 3.44
N GLY A 179 -12.04 -13.22 4.72
CA GLY A 179 -12.24 -14.37 5.61
C GLY A 179 -10.98 -14.87 6.33
N VAL A 180 -9.81 -14.27 6.09
CA VAL A 180 -8.54 -14.63 6.72
C VAL A 180 -8.24 -13.70 7.88
N GLU A 181 -7.95 -14.25 9.07
CA GLU A 181 -7.51 -13.46 10.23
C GLU A 181 -6.09 -12.91 10.00
N CYS A 182 -5.92 -11.63 10.27
CA CYS A 182 -4.67 -10.91 10.07
C CYS A 182 -4.29 -10.09 11.29
N ASP A 183 -2.99 -9.93 11.51
CA ASP A 183 -2.44 -8.90 12.37
C ASP A 183 -2.46 -7.56 11.63
N HIS A 184 -3.09 -6.55 12.22
CA HIS A 184 -3.19 -5.21 11.66
C HIS A 184 -2.14 -4.31 12.29
N LEU A 185 -1.24 -3.78 11.47
CA LEU A 185 -0.15 -2.90 11.86
C LEU A 185 -0.30 -1.53 11.20
N ALA A 186 0.14 -0.49 11.91
CA ALA A 186 0.19 0.87 11.39
C ALA A 186 1.57 1.48 11.62
N PHE A 187 2.04 2.24 10.64
CA PHE A 187 3.36 2.88 10.63
C PHE A 187 3.23 4.32 10.14
N ARG A 188 4.13 5.16 10.62
CA ARG A 188 4.19 6.57 10.25
C ARG A 188 5.59 6.95 9.79
N ASN A 189 5.66 7.62 8.66
CA ASN A 189 6.82 8.34 8.16
C ASN A 189 6.51 9.84 8.12
N MET A 190 7.47 10.67 7.74
CA MET A 190 7.24 12.12 7.63
C MET A 190 6.17 12.47 6.60
N GLU A 191 6.19 11.85 5.43
CA GLU A 191 5.33 12.17 4.29
C GLU A 191 4.16 11.20 4.09
N THR A 192 4.26 9.99 4.66
CA THR A 192 3.25 8.93 4.51
C THR A 192 2.88 8.32 5.83
N ASP A 193 1.63 7.90 5.96
CA ASP A 193 1.21 6.89 6.92
C ASP A 193 0.88 5.62 6.12
N TRP A 194 1.21 4.45 6.65
CA TRP A 194 0.86 3.21 5.99
C TRP A 194 0.41 2.13 6.97
N GLN A 195 -0.40 1.24 6.48
CA GLN A 195 -1.00 0.15 7.25
C GLN A 195 -0.88 -1.14 6.47
N ILE A 196 -0.67 -2.24 7.18
CA ILE A 196 -0.60 -3.56 6.58
C ILE A 196 -1.35 -4.59 7.41
N TRP A 197 -2.02 -5.51 6.73
CA TRP A 197 -2.68 -6.67 7.34
C TRP A 197 -1.92 -7.91 6.90
N ILE A 198 -1.31 -8.59 7.87
CA ILE A 198 -0.48 -9.77 7.68
C ILE A 198 -1.24 -10.98 8.19
N GLU A 199 -1.38 -12.02 7.39
CA GLU A 199 -2.02 -13.26 7.79
C GLU A 199 -1.40 -13.80 9.08
N SER A 200 -2.24 -14.10 10.07
CA SER A 200 -1.78 -14.62 11.36
C SER A 200 -1.39 -16.10 11.22
N GLY A 201 -0.26 -16.48 11.80
CA GLY A 201 0.18 -17.87 11.82
C GLY A 201 1.53 -18.11 11.15
N ALA A 202 1.72 -19.34 10.64
CA ALA A 202 3.03 -19.82 10.15
C ALA A 202 3.45 -19.21 8.81
N ASN A 203 2.50 -18.76 8.00
CA ASN A 203 2.74 -18.18 6.68
C ASN A 203 2.26 -16.73 6.71
N PRO A 204 3.07 -15.76 7.16
CA PRO A 204 2.68 -14.37 7.32
C PRO A 204 2.61 -13.64 5.96
N ILE A 205 1.56 -13.94 5.21
CA ILE A 205 1.29 -13.36 3.89
C ILE A 205 0.71 -11.96 4.07
N PRO A 206 1.22 -10.92 3.38
CA PRO A 206 0.58 -9.61 3.34
C PRO A 206 -0.74 -9.71 2.56
N ARG A 207 -1.87 -9.46 3.23
CA ARG A 207 -3.21 -9.55 2.61
C ARG A 207 -3.74 -8.22 2.13
N LYS A 208 -3.40 -7.15 2.83
CA LYS A 208 -3.77 -5.79 2.45
C LYS A 208 -2.68 -4.81 2.84
N TYR A 209 -2.42 -3.83 1.99
CA TYR A 209 -1.48 -2.74 2.23
C TYR A 209 -2.14 -1.42 1.82
N VAL A 210 -2.07 -0.41 2.68
CA VAL A 210 -2.64 0.92 2.44
C VAL A 210 -1.56 1.96 2.68
N ILE A 211 -1.35 2.85 1.73
CA ILE A 211 -0.42 3.98 1.83
C ILE A 211 -1.24 5.27 1.74
N THR A 212 -1.05 6.17 2.68
CA THR A 212 -1.69 7.49 2.74
C THR A 212 -0.66 8.58 2.51
N SER A 213 -0.81 9.38 1.47
CA SER A 213 0.10 10.48 1.11
C SER A 213 -0.27 11.75 1.86
N LYS A 214 0.38 12.03 3.00
CA LYS A 214 0.07 13.20 3.86
C LYS A 214 0.45 14.54 3.25
N GLY A 215 1.47 14.56 2.39
CA GLY A 215 1.93 15.78 1.72
C GLY A 215 0.98 16.30 0.62
N ILE A 216 0.00 15.50 0.22
CA ILE A 216 -1.00 15.86 -0.80
C ILE A 216 -2.31 16.26 -0.10
N ALA A 217 -2.96 17.33 -0.60
CA ALA A 217 -4.27 17.75 -0.09
C ALA A 217 -5.26 16.57 -0.13
N GLU A 218 -6.16 16.49 0.85
CA GLU A 218 -7.15 15.41 1.02
C GLU A 218 -6.52 14.03 1.29
N ALA A 219 -5.20 13.95 1.47
CA ALA A 219 -4.44 12.74 1.84
C ALA A 219 -4.89 11.49 1.05
N PRO A 220 -4.70 11.45 -0.28
CA PRO A 220 -5.13 10.33 -1.11
C PRO A 220 -4.42 9.05 -0.70
N GLN A 221 -5.13 7.94 -0.89
CA GLN A 221 -4.65 6.60 -0.56
C GLN A 221 -4.40 5.75 -1.80
N TYR A 222 -3.40 4.88 -1.68
CA TYR A 222 -3.26 3.69 -2.49
C TYR A 222 -3.58 2.47 -1.62
N THR A 223 -4.42 1.57 -2.12
CA THR A 223 -4.76 0.31 -1.47
C THR A 223 -4.39 -0.84 -2.37
N LEU A 224 -3.61 -1.78 -1.85
CA LEU A 224 -3.33 -3.07 -2.48
C LEU A 224 -3.99 -4.18 -1.67
N ARG A 225 -4.73 -5.07 -2.32
CA ARG A 225 -5.34 -6.24 -1.72
C ARG A 225 -4.88 -7.49 -2.46
N ILE A 226 -4.17 -8.37 -1.78
CA ILE A 226 -3.68 -9.63 -2.32
C ILE A 226 -4.78 -10.69 -2.18
N LYS A 227 -5.24 -11.21 -3.31
CA LYS A 227 -6.34 -12.17 -3.42
C LYS A 227 -5.83 -13.60 -3.35
N GLU A 228 -4.81 -13.90 -4.15
CA GLU A 228 -4.17 -15.21 -4.18
C GLU A 228 -2.68 -15.07 -3.98
N TRP A 229 -2.10 -16.03 -3.30
CA TRP A 229 -0.68 -16.16 -3.07
C TRP A 229 -0.25 -17.60 -3.33
N LYS A 230 0.60 -17.81 -4.32
CA LYS A 230 1.14 -19.12 -4.71
C LYS A 230 2.65 -19.01 -4.83
N THR A 231 3.34 -20.09 -4.62
CA THR A 231 4.82 -20.16 -4.70
C THR A 231 5.30 -20.96 -5.91
N ASP A 232 4.40 -21.38 -6.78
CA ASP A 232 4.68 -22.07 -8.03
C ASP A 232 4.43 -21.14 -9.21
N VAL A 233 5.38 -21.09 -10.15
CA VAL A 233 5.32 -20.30 -11.38
C VAL A 233 5.80 -21.18 -12.52
N ALA A 234 5.04 -21.16 -13.63
CA ALA A 234 5.42 -21.91 -14.82
C ALA A 234 6.75 -21.39 -15.42
N PRO A 235 7.66 -22.25 -15.88
CA PRO A 235 8.97 -21.82 -16.40
C PRO A 235 8.91 -20.86 -17.58
N ASP A 236 7.86 -20.93 -18.40
CA ASP A 236 7.64 -20.10 -19.59
C ASP A 236 6.86 -18.79 -19.27
N ALA A 237 6.50 -18.57 -18.03
CA ALA A 237 5.76 -17.39 -17.60
C ALA A 237 6.46 -16.07 -17.97
N PHE A 238 7.79 -16.07 -18.07
CA PHE A 238 8.59 -14.87 -18.31
C PHE A 238 8.98 -14.69 -19.77
N THR A 239 8.34 -15.43 -20.68
CA THR A 239 8.58 -15.31 -22.13
C THR A 239 7.54 -14.39 -22.74
N PHE A 240 7.98 -13.25 -23.29
CA PHE A 240 7.09 -12.38 -24.05
C PHE A 240 6.96 -12.91 -25.49
N LYS A 241 5.73 -12.95 -25.97
CA LYS A 241 5.41 -13.22 -27.37
C LYS A 241 4.59 -12.06 -27.91
N ALA A 242 5.17 -11.31 -28.83
CA ALA A 242 4.48 -10.19 -29.45
C ALA A 242 3.29 -10.69 -30.27
N ASP A 243 2.15 -10.04 -30.13
CA ASP A 243 1.05 -10.20 -31.06
C ASP A 243 1.47 -9.61 -32.43
N PRO A 244 1.31 -10.34 -33.54
CA PRO A 244 1.70 -9.85 -34.88
C PRO A 244 1.00 -8.55 -35.29
N SER A 245 -0.15 -8.23 -34.72
CA SER A 245 -0.88 -7.00 -34.97
C SER A 245 -0.38 -5.79 -34.17
N PHE A 246 0.53 -6.01 -33.20
CA PHE A 246 1.04 -4.95 -32.32
C PHE A 246 2.29 -4.30 -32.93
N LYS A 247 2.42 -2.99 -32.74
CA LYS A 247 3.54 -2.22 -33.23
C LYS A 247 4.63 -2.12 -32.15
N LYS A 248 5.87 -2.41 -32.53
CA LYS A 248 7.03 -2.07 -31.66
C LYS A 248 7.36 -0.59 -31.81
N ILE A 249 7.41 0.12 -30.67
CA ILE A 249 7.76 1.55 -30.57
C ILE A 249 8.87 1.75 -29.54
N ALA A 250 9.45 2.95 -29.49
CA ALA A 250 10.36 3.29 -28.41
C ALA A 250 9.59 3.49 -27.08
N LEU A 251 10.19 3.16 -25.93
CA LEU A 251 9.54 3.29 -24.62
C LEU A 251 9.08 4.74 -24.35
N GLY A 252 9.90 5.73 -24.74
CA GLY A 252 9.55 7.15 -24.60
C GLY A 252 8.43 7.65 -25.52
N GLU A 253 8.03 6.88 -26.52
CA GLU A 253 6.88 7.17 -27.40
C GLU A 253 5.58 6.54 -26.87
N MET A 254 5.69 5.66 -25.87
CA MET A 254 4.54 5.00 -25.27
C MET A 254 3.75 5.98 -24.41
N SER A 255 2.47 6.09 -24.66
CA SER A 255 1.57 6.98 -23.93
C SER A 255 0.50 6.18 -23.18
N ASP A 256 -0.08 6.80 -22.18
CA ASP A 256 -1.24 6.28 -21.46
C ASP A 256 -1.04 4.87 -20.85
N ILE A 257 0.16 4.59 -20.34
CA ILE A 257 0.45 3.34 -19.62
C ILE A 257 0.32 3.49 -18.09
N ASP A 258 -0.01 4.69 -17.62
CA ASP A 258 -0.20 4.99 -16.22
C ASP A 258 -1.48 4.36 -15.65
N GLU A 259 -1.57 4.32 -14.34
CA GLU A 259 -2.72 3.76 -13.61
C GLU A 259 -3.95 4.70 -13.66
N VAL A 260 -3.71 5.97 -13.91
CA VAL A 260 -4.73 7.03 -14.00
C VAL A 260 -4.59 7.82 -15.29
N PRO A 261 -5.69 8.35 -15.86
CA PRO A 261 -5.66 9.16 -17.08
C PRO A 261 -4.79 10.41 -16.91
N GLN A 262 -4.01 10.73 -17.93
CA GLN A 262 -3.23 11.98 -17.96
C GLN A 262 -4.15 13.20 -17.80
N GLY A 263 -3.72 14.15 -16.96
CA GLY A 263 -4.48 15.37 -16.67
C GLY A 263 -5.45 15.26 -15.50
N THR A 264 -5.69 14.08 -14.92
CA THR A 264 -6.49 13.92 -13.71
C THR A 264 -5.77 14.49 -12.48
N THR A 265 -4.44 14.47 -12.46
CA THR A 265 -3.57 14.82 -11.32
C THR A 265 -2.97 16.22 -11.34
N LYS A 266 -3.48 17.17 -12.17
CA LYS A 266 -2.94 18.54 -12.19
C LYS A 266 -3.42 19.39 -11.00
N ALA A 267 -3.29 18.90 -9.78
CA ALA A 267 -3.43 19.73 -8.59
C ALA A 267 -2.44 19.23 -7.54
N GLY A 268 -1.28 19.88 -7.45
CA GLY A 268 -0.45 19.70 -6.26
C GLY A 268 1.06 19.61 -6.44
N GLU A 269 1.62 19.90 -7.59
CA GLU A 269 3.03 20.30 -7.61
C GLU A 269 3.17 21.67 -6.94
N LYS A 270 3.45 21.67 -5.64
CA LYS A 270 4.01 22.83 -4.97
C LYS A 270 5.41 23.04 -5.52
N LYS A 271 5.58 24.21 -6.23
CA LYS A 271 6.90 24.77 -6.57
C LYS A 271 7.69 25.03 -5.31
#